data_5da174dc8bc4ae22fbcbb7f562012711
#
_entry.id   5da174dc8bc4ae22fbcbb7f562012711
#
_cell.length_a   1.000
_cell.length_b   1.000
_cell.length_c   1.000
_cell.angle_alpha   90.00
_cell.angle_beta   90.00
_cell.angle_gamma   90.00
#
_symmetry.space_group_name_H-M   'P 1'
#
loop_
_entity.id
_entity.type
_entity.pdbx_description
1 polymer ?
#
loop_
_entity_poly.entity_id
_entity_poly.type
_entity_poly.pdbx_seq_one_letter_code
_entity_poly.pdbx_strand_id
1 'polypeptide(L)'
;QARLAVYAAQTGLTVTGNNISNVNTLGYTRQRLDQKSLYNAGADRYYSTTGVKVGQGVLCYGLSQLRDPYLDIQYRSKSADVGAMDGLLEGLEGIAKILDEVGKGGEIAEGKEFGIVAAQFREIYDALNNLTDQTGHDEYDVQVRSACQKLVSMLNSYGKGLQEHYNNTVMRFEQNIDTVNTILTNIQ
;
A
#
# COMPACT_ATOMS: atom_id res chain seq x y z
N GLN A 1 5.76 -25.18 46.79
CA GLN A 1 6.09 -25.80 45.48
C GLN A 1 4.83 -26.09 44.65
N ALA A 2 3.87 -26.88 45.18
CA ALA A 2 2.62 -27.21 44.46
C ALA A 2 1.83 -25.99 44.00
N ARG A 3 1.70 -24.96 44.85
CA ARG A 3 1.03 -23.72 44.52
C ARG A 3 1.67 -22.99 43.33
N LEU A 4 3.00 -22.91 43.27
CA LEU A 4 3.72 -22.30 42.15
C LEU A 4 3.55 -23.10 40.86
N ALA A 5 3.55 -24.43 40.95
CA ALA A 5 3.29 -25.28 39.77
C ALA A 5 1.88 -25.11 39.23
N VAL A 6 0.87 -24.99 40.11
CA VAL A 6 -0.52 -24.72 39.70
C VAL A 6 -0.65 -23.36 39.00
N TYR A 7 -0.06 -22.32 39.55
CA TYR A 7 -0.07 -20.99 38.90
C TYR A 7 0.63 -21.02 37.55
N ALA A 8 1.77 -21.70 37.43
CA ALA A 8 2.48 -21.81 36.16
C ALA A 8 1.65 -22.56 35.11
N ALA A 9 0.99 -23.65 35.51
CA ALA A 9 0.10 -24.41 34.64
C ALA A 9 -1.12 -23.57 34.20
N GLN A 10 -1.71 -22.82 35.11
CA GLN A 10 -2.86 -21.94 34.84
C GLN A 10 -2.49 -20.80 33.88
N THR A 11 -1.36 -20.16 34.09
CA THR A 11 -0.81 -19.13 33.18
C THR A 11 -0.53 -19.72 31.81
N GLY A 12 0.08 -20.94 31.76
CA GLY A 12 0.34 -21.62 30.49
C GLY A 12 -0.93 -21.96 29.72
N LEU A 13 -2.01 -22.40 30.41
CA LEU A 13 -3.31 -22.62 29.80
C LEU A 13 -3.94 -21.32 29.25
N THR A 14 -3.82 -20.22 30.00
CA THR A 14 -4.31 -18.91 29.55
C THR A 14 -3.58 -18.43 28.28
N VAL A 15 -2.26 -18.54 28.25
CA VAL A 15 -1.45 -18.19 27.07
C VAL A 15 -1.80 -19.08 25.87
N THR A 16 -1.98 -20.37 26.09
CA THR A 16 -2.40 -21.30 25.04
C THR A 16 -3.79 -20.97 24.52
N GLY A 17 -4.73 -20.68 25.41
CA GLY A 17 -6.09 -20.25 25.06
C GLY A 17 -6.07 -18.96 24.21
N ASN A 18 -5.28 -17.97 24.60
CA ASN A 18 -5.12 -16.74 23.81
C ASN A 18 -4.50 -17.01 22.42
N ASN A 19 -3.51 -17.89 22.32
CA ASN A 19 -2.92 -18.26 21.05
C ASN A 19 -3.92 -18.96 20.12
N ILE A 20 -4.76 -19.84 20.67
CA ILE A 20 -5.79 -20.54 19.90
C ILE A 20 -6.90 -19.57 19.47
N SER A 21 -7.38 -18.75 20.38
CA SER A 21 -8.44 -17.76 20.09
C SER A 21 -8.05 -16.78 18.99
N ASN A 22 -6.78 -16.45 18.90
CA ASN A 22 -6.24 -15.44 17.97
C ASN A 22 -5.50 -16.06 16.77
N VAL A 23 -5.60 -17.38 16.53
CA VAL A 23 -4.87 -18.05 15.45
C VAL A 23 -5.17 -17.48 14.06
N ASN A 24 -6.40 -16.97 13.86
CA ASN A 24 -6.84 -16.35 12.60
C ASN A 24 -6.83 -14.81 12.64
N THR A 25 -6.35 -14.21 13.74
CA THR A 25 -6.28 -12.74 13.85
C THR A 25 -5.08 -12.22 13.08
N LEU A 26 -5.31 -11.36 12.09
CA LEU A 26 -4.26 -10.77 11.28
C LEU A 26 -3.29 -9.96 12.17
N GLY A 27 -1.98 -10.24 12.05
CA GLY A 27 -0.96 -9.54 12.84
C GLY A 27 -0.73 -10.10 14.24
N TYR A 28 -1.50 -11.12 14.68
CA TYR A 28 -1.26 -11.76 15.96
C TYR A 28 0.05 -12.54 15.97
N THR A 29 0.84 -12.35 17.01
CA THR A 29 2.09 -13.06 17.21
C THR A 29 1.95 -14.04 18.35
N ARG A 30 2.28 -15.33 18.11
CA ARG A 30 2.23 -16.38 19.11
C ARG A 30 3.06 -16.01 20.35
N GLN A 31 2.43 -16.11 21.52
CA GLN A 31 3.05 -15.87 22.81
C GLN A 31 3.55 -17.17 23.42
N ARG A 32 4.67 -17.09 24.12
CA ARG A 32 5.24 -18.20 24.89
C ARG A 32 5.48 -17.74 26.32
N LEU A 33 5.11 -18.59 27.28
CA LEU A 33 5.38 -18.36 28.67
C LEU A 33 6.83 -18.73 28.98
N ASP A 34 7.58 -17.78 29.50
CA ASP A 34 8.97 -18.01 29.93
C ASP A 34 9.01 -18.41 31.40
N GLN A 35 9.56 -19.60 31.63
CA GLN A 35 9.61 -20.24 32.94
C GLN A 35 11.06 -20.53 33.33
N LYS A 36 11.36 -20.34 34.57
CA LYS A 36 12.65 -20.65 35.17
C LYS A 36 12.49 -21.52 36.41
N SER A 37 13.33 -22.54 36.56
CA SER A 37 13.38 -23.31 37.78
C SER A 37 13.90 -22.44 38.94
N LEU A 38 13.13 -22.45 40.02
CA LEU A 38 13.56 -21.81 41.27
C LEU A 38 14.63 -22.69 41.93
N TYR A 39 15.83 -22.15 41.96
CA TYR A 39 16.96 -22.76 42.63
C TYR A 39 17.59 -21.72 43.56
N ASN A 40 17.60 -22.02 44.88
CA ASN A 40 18.26 -21.17 45.86
C ASN A 40 19.64 -21.73 46.19
N ALA A 41 20.68 -21.07 45.68
CA ALA A 41 22.07 -21.54 45.86
C ALA A 41 22.65 -21.28 47.27
N GLY A 42 22.00 -20.44 48.06
CA GLY A 42 22.63 -19.85 49.25
C GLY A 42 22.17 -20.38 50.61
N ALA A 43 20.96 -20.92 50.71
CA ALA A 43 20.37 -21.19 52.04
C ALA A 43 20.63 -22.58 52.62
N ASP A 44 21.00 -23.56 51.79
CA ASP A 44 21.02 -24.97 52.22
C ASP A 44 22.39 -25.56 52.58
N ARG A 45 23.43 -24.75 52.62
CA ARG A 45 24.79 -25.25 52.90
C ARG A 45 24.94 -25.76 54.31
N TYR A 46 24.07 -25.32 55.22
CA TYR A 46 24.12 -25.70 56.64
C TYR A 46 23.13 -26.81 57.06
N TYR A 47 22.10 -27.11 56.23
CA TYR A 47 21.05 -28.04 56.59
C TYR A 47 20.93 -29.30 55.75
N SER A 48 21.72 -29.44 54.68
CA SER A 48 21.68 -30.63 53.86
C SER A 48 22.86 -31.57 54.14
N THR A 49 22.64 -32.52 54.96
CA THR A 49 23.61 -33.61 55.27
C THR A 49 23.64 -34.67 54.12
N THR A 50 22.73 -34.65 53.17
CA THR A 50 22.59 -35.70 52.16
C THR A 50 22.95 -35.27 50.72
N GLY A 51 23.35 -34.03 50.49
CA GLY A 51 23.79 -33.57 49.15
C GLY A 51 22.73 -33.54 48.06
N VAL A 52 21.49 -34.01 48.29
CA VAL A 52 20.40 -34.01 47.34
C VAL A 52 19.59 -32.74 47.51
N LYS A 53 19.65 -31.86 46.52
CA LYS A 53 18.82 -30.64 46.45
C LYS A 53 17.56 -30.89 45.65
N VAL A 54 16.42 -30.78 46.30
CA VAL A 54 15.11 -30.87 45.63
C VAL A 54 14.80 -29.52 45.03
N GLY A 55 14.30 -29.48 43.78
CA GLY A 55 13.87 -28.26 43.11
C GLY A 55 12.76 -27.56 43.89
N GLN A 56 12.82 -26.21 43.97
CA GLN A 56 11.90 -25.39 44.80
C GLN A 56 10.64 -24.95 44.03
N GLY A 57 10.49 -25.40 42.81
CA GLY A 57 9.34 -25.07 41.95
C GLY A 57 9.72 -24.30 40.70
N VAL A 58 8.75 -23.75 40.03
CA VAL A 58 8.86 -22.99 38.77
C VAL A 58 8.40 -21.54 39.00
N LEU A 59 9.15 -20.60 38.45
CA LEU A 59 8.80 -19.20 38.41
C LEU A 59 8.52 -18.80 36.96
N CYS A 60 7.31 -18.23 36.71
CA CYS A 60 6.98 -17.57 35.46
C CYS A 60 7.46 -16.12 35.55
N TYR A 61 8.39 -15.69 34.69
CA TYR A 61 8.97 -14.36 34.78
C TYR A 61 8.59 -13.44 33.59
N GLY A 62 7.98 -13.98 32.55
CA GLY A 62 7.57 -13.16 31.40
C GLY A 62 6.84 -13.92 30.34
N LEU A 63 6.33 -13.16 29.39
CA LEU A 63 5.76 -13.63 28.12
C LEU A 63 6.67 -13.14 27.00
N SER A 64 7.20 -14.05 26.20
CA SER A 64 7.96 -13.72 25.01
C SER A 64 7.10 -13.96 23.75
N GLN A 65 7.28 -13.10 22.76
CA GLN A 65 6.65 -13.27 21.43
C GLN A 65 7.62 -14.02 20.53
N LEU A 66 7.11 -15.02 19.81
CA LEU A 66 7.89 -15.76 18.82
C LEU A 66 7.91 -14.94 17.52
N ARG A 67 8.78 -13.94 17.45
CA ARG A 67 8.88 -13.00 16.34
C ARG A 67 10.34 -12.94 15.87
N ASP A 68 10.53 -12.91 14.55
CA ASP A 68 11.85 -12.71 13.97
C ASP A 68 12.00 -11.22 13.62
N PRO A 69 12.88 -10.47 14.33
CA PRO A 69 13.08 -9.04 14.07
C PRO A 69 13.56 -8.75 12.65
N TYR A 70 14.29 -9.65 12.03
CA TYR A 70 14.80 -9.49 10.67
C TYR A 70 13.65 -9.54 9.64
N LEU A 71 12.76 -10.53 9.79
CA LEU A 71 11.58 -10.63 8.93
C LEU A 71 10.62 -9.44 9.11
N ASP A 72 10.50 -8.91 10.32
CA ASP A 72 9.71 -7.70 10.59
C ASP A 72 10.25 -6.46 9.87
N ILE A 73 11.58 -6.31 9.84
CA ILE A 73 12.22 -5.21 9.11
C ILE A 73 12.00 -5.38 7.61
N GLN A 74 12.21 -6.59 7.08
CA GLN A 74 11.97 -6.88 5.67
C GLN A 74 10.51 -6.66 5.27
N TYR A 75 9.57 -7.12 6.07
CA TYR A 75 8.14 -6.94 5.82
C TYR A 75 7.77 -5.45 5.75
N ARG A 76 8.26 -4.64 6.71
CA ARG A 76 8.01 -3.19 6.71
C ARG A 76 8.62 -2.50 5.49
N SER A 77 9.84 -2.87 5.12
CA SER A 77 10.48 -2.34 3.91
C SER A 77 9.69 -2.69 2.65
N LYS A 78 9.31 -3.97 2.50
CA LYS A 78 8.53 -4.41 1.35
C LYS A 78 7.12 -3.84 1.31
N SER A 79 6.47 -3.67 2.45
CA SER A 79 5.18 -3.00 2.54
C SER A 79 5.26 -1.52 2.14
N ALA A 80 6.35 -0.84 2.50
CA ALA A 80 6.60 0.54 2.05
C ALA A 80 6.85 0.62 0.54
N ASP A 81 7.63 -0.33 -0.02
CA ASP A 81 7.87 -0.43 -1.47
C ASP A 81 6.56 -0.63 -2.24
N VAL A 82 5.68 -1.54 -1.76
CA VAL A 82 4.36 -1.79 -2.35
C VAL A 82 3.51 -0.52 -2.30
N GLY A 83 3.41 0.14 -1.15
CA GLY A 83 2.64 1.38 -1.02
C GLY A 83 3.15 2.50 -1.93
N ALA A 84 4.46 2.61 -2.15
CA ALA A 84 5.04 3.58 -3.08
C ALA A 84 4.66 3.26 -4.55
N MET A 85 4.71 1.96 -4.93
CA MET A 85 4.33 1.52 -6.27
C MET A 85 2.83 1.67 -6.53
N ASP A 86 1.98 1.37 -5.54
CA ASP A 86 0.53 1.56 -5.63
C ASP A 86 0.17 3.04 -5.84
N GLY A 87 0.84 3.95 -5.11
CA GLY A 87 0.64 5.38 -5.30
C GLY A 87 1.09 5.89 -6.67
N LEU A 88 2.19 5.34 -7.20
CA LEU A 88 2.67 5.67 -8.55
C LEU A 88 1.71 5.13 -9.61
N LEU A 89 1.22 3.91 -9.44
CA LEU A 89 0.25 3.29 -10.34
C LEU A 89 -1.06 4.11 -10.39
N GLU A 90 -1.60 4.48 -9.24
CA GLU A 90 -2.80 5.31 -9.15
C GLU A 90 -2.62 6.66 -9.86
N GLY A 91 -1.45 7.29 -9.68
CA GLY A 91 -1.10 8.53 -10.37
C GLY A 91 -1.06 8.37 -11.89
N LEU A 92 -0.41 7.30 -12.38
CA LEU A 92 -0.32 7.02 -13.81
C LEU A 92 -1.68 6.64 -14.43
N GLU A 93 -2.50 5.86 -13.73
CA GLU A 93 -3.87 5.54 -14.15
C GLU A 93 -4.74 6.81 -14.25
N GLY A 94 -4.57 7.75 -13.30
CA GLY A 94 -5.24 9.04 -13.36
C GLY A 94 -4.87 9.85 -14.60
N ILE A 95 -3.58 9.91 -14.94
CA ILE A 95 -3.09 10.56 -16.15
C ILE A 95 -3.59 9.84 -17.41
N ALA A 96 -3.49 8.52 -17.45
CA ALA A 96 -3.97 7.72 -18.58
C ALA A 96 -5.47 7.93 -18.85
N LYS A 97 -6.27 8.05 -17.78
CA LYS A 97 -7.71 8.31 -17.88
C LYS A 97 -8.02 9.72 -18.41
N ILE A 98 -7.18 10.71 -18.09
CA ILE A 98 -7.36 12.08 -18.61
C ILE A 98 -7.01 12.15 -20.09
N LEU A 99 -5.89 11.52 -20.48
CA LEU A 99 -5.43 11.51 -21.86
C LEU A 99 -6.33 10.66 -22.74
N ASP A 100 -6.88 9.56 -22.20
CA ASP A 100 -7.83 8.62 -22.83
C ASP A 100 -7.51 8.33 -24.32
N GLU A 101 -6.22 8.17 -24.58
CA GLU A 101 -5.64 8.19 -25.94
C GLU A 101 -5.84 6.86 -26.67
N VAL A 102 -6.08 5.76 -25.92
CA VAL A 102 -6.14 4.41 -26.47
C VAL A 102 -7.59 4.01 -26.78
N GLY A 103 -7.87 3.62 -28.03
CA GLY A 103 -9.13 2.96 -28.40
C GLY A 103 -10.33 3.87 -28.70
N LYS A 104 -10.19 5.21 -28.68
CA LYS A 104 -11.30 6.13 -28.98
C LYS A 104 -11.15 6.94 -30.27
N GLY A 105 -10.03 6.80 -30.97
CA GLY A 105 -9.71 7.59 -32.15
C GLY A 105 -10.31 7.08 -33.48
N GLY A 106 -11.02 5.96 -33.45
CA GLY A 106 -11.57 5.34 -34.67
C GLY A 106 -10.69 4.25 -35.26
N GLU A 107 -11.33 3.34 -36.00
CA GLU A 107 -10.65 2.23 -36.70
C GLU A 107 -10.09 2.69 -38.05
N ILE A 108 -8.86 2.29 -38.36
CA ILE A 108 -8.35 2.31 -39.73
C ILE A 108 -8.73 1.00 -40.44
N ALA A 109 -8.75 1.04 -41.80
CA ALA A 109 -8.99 -0.10 -42.67
C ALA A 109 -8.06 -1.34 -42.43
N GLU A 110 -7.01 -1.24 -41.61
CA GLU A 110 -6.07 -2.29 -41.24
C GLU A 110 -6.18 -2.75 -39.76
N GLY A 111 -7.25 -2.37 -39.03
CA GLY A 111 -7.47 -2.80 -37.64
C GLY A 111 -6.52 -2.20 -36.60
N LYS A 112 -5.87 -1.09 -36.89
CA LYS A 112 -5.09 -0.31 -35.91
C LYS A 112 -5.95 0.79 -35.32
N GLU A 113 -6.11 0.78 -34.01
CA GLU A 113 -6.79 1.86 -33.28
C GLU A 113 -5.86 3.08 -33.17
N PHE A 114 -6.36 4.25 -33.52
CA PHE A 114 -5.66 5.52 -33.30
C PHE A 114 -6.06 6.14 -31.96
N GLY A 115 -5.12 6.86 -31.34
CA GLY A 115 -5.45 7.76 -30.26
C GLY A 115 -6.29 8.95 -30.76
N ILE A 116 -7.00 9.59 -29.81
CA ILE A 116 -7.90 10.72 -30.11
C ILE A 116 -7.13 11.88 -30.75
N VAL A 117 -5.91 12.16 -30.26
CA VAL A 117 -5.04 13.23 -30.79
C VAL A 117 -4.64 12.92 -32.24
N ALA A 118 -4.22 11.68 -32.51
CA ALA A 118 -3.85 11.25 -33.84
C ALA A 118 -5.03 11.32 -34.84
N ALA A 119 -6.23 10.94 -34.40
CA ALA A 119 -7.45 11.06 -35.18
C ALA A 119 -7.76 12.52 -35.51
N GLN A 120 -7.55 13.44 -34.57
CA GLN A 120 -7.81 14.87 -34.79
C GLN A 120 -6.79 15.50 -35.77
N PHE A 121 -5.52 15.08 -35.72
CA PHE A 121 -4.52 15.48 -36.72
C PHE A 121 -4.90 14.98 -38.12
N ARG A 122 -5.43 13.77 -38.21
CA ARG A 122 -5.90 13.22 -39.47
C ARG A 122 -7.11 14.01 -40.04
N GLU A 123 -8.08 14.38 -39.18
CA GLU A 123 -9.22 15.24 -39.57
C GLU A 123 -8.71 16.57 -40.13
N ILE A 124 -7.67 17.19 -39.55
CA ILE A 124 -7.05 18.41 -40.07
C ILE A 124 -6.37 18.14 -41.42
N TYR A 125 -5.63 17.03 -41.54
CA TYR A 125 -4.96 16.67 -42.79
C TYR A 125 -5.98 16.46 -43.95
N ASP A 126 -7.05 15.73 -43.68
CA ASP A 126 -8.11 15.47 -44.64
C ASP A 126 -8.83 16.77 -45.03
N ALA A 127 -9.09 17.67 -44.06
CA ALA A 127 -9.70 18.99 -44.36
C ALA A 127 -8.77 19.87 -45.20
N LEU A 128 -7.44 19.82 -44.98
CA LEU A 128 -6.45 20.54 -45.80
C LEU A 128 -6.38 19.99 -47.24
N ASN A 129 -6.42 18.67 -47.42
CA ASN A 129 -6.46 18.05 -48.74
C ASN A 129 -7.72 18.49 -49.50
N ASN A 130 -8.90 18.47 -48.85
CA ASN A 130 -10.14 18.92 -49.45
C ASN A 130 -10.09 20.40 -49.87
N LEU A 131 -9.43 21.24 -49.04
CA LEU A 131 -9.24 22.67 -49.38
C LEU A 131 -8.34 22.84 -50.61
N THR A 132 -7.31 21.98 -50.74
CA THR A 132 -6.38 22.03 -51.89
C THR A 132 -7.06 21.57 -53.18
N ASP A 133 -7.87 20.52 -53.13
CA ASP A 133 -8.56 19.95 -54.28
C ASP A 133 -9.73 20.85 -54.77
N GLN A 134 -10.33 21.64 -53.87
CA GLN A 134 -11.52 22.46 -54.11
C GLN A 134 -11.24 23.93 -53.83
N THR A 135 -10.16 24.48 -54.36
CA THR A 135 -9.74 25.87 -54.18
C THR A 135 -10.85 26.86 -54.66
N GLY A 136 -11.25 27.76 -53.76
CA GLY A 136 -12.23 28.84 -54.06
C GLY A 136 -13.59 28.65 -53.41
N HIS A 137 -13.78 27.65 -52.56
CA HIS A 137 -15.01 27.45 -51.82
C HIS A 137 -14.79 27.73 -50.33
N ASP A 138 -15.46 28.72 -49.76
CA ASP A 138 -15.38 29.18 -48.37
C ASP A 138 -15.72 28.05 -47.37
N GLU A 139 -16.50 27.05 -47.80
CA GLU A 139 -16.92 25.91 -46.94
C GLU A 139 -15.75 25.08 -46.45
N TYR A 140 -14.70 24.89 -47.27
CA TYR A 140 -13.51 24.09 -46.90
C TYR A 140 -12.58 24.85 -45.94
N ASP A 141 -12.50 26.18 -46.05
CA ASP A 141 -11.78 27.02 -45.09
C ASP A 141 -12.43 26.92 -43.68
N VAL A 142 -13.76 26.92 -43.63
CA VAL A 142 -14.52 26.72 -42.38
C VAL A 142 -14.26 25.33 -41.79
N GLN A 143 -14.17 24.28 -42.61
CA GLN A 143 -13.86 22.92 -42.12
C GLN A 143 -12.45 22.83 -41.48
N VAL A 144 -11.43 23.38 -42.14
CA VAL A 144 -10.05 23.43 -41.58
C VAL A 144 -10.04 24.20 -40.29
N ARG A 145 -10.66 25.36 -40.25
CA ARG A 145 -10.75 26.17 -39.03
C ARG A 145 -11.46 25.45 -37.89
N SER A 146 -12.56 24.75 -38.18
CA SER A 146 -13.29 23.95 -37.20
C SER A 146 -12.46 22.79 -36.68
N ALA A 147 -11.76 22.07 -37.53
CA ALA A 147 -10.88 20.98 -37.13
C ALA A 147 -9.70 21.46 -36.23
N CYS A 148 -9.10 22.61 -36.55
CA CYS A 148 -8.10 23.23 -35.72
C CYS A 148 -8.65 23.69 -34.37
N GLN A 149 -9.86 24.28 -34.35
CA GLN A 149 -10.51 24.68 -33.10
C GLN A 149 -10.85 23.49 -32.19
N LYS A 150 -11.27 22.37 -32.75
CA LYS A 150 -11.49 21.11 -31.99
C LYS A 150 -10.20 20.63 -31.35
N LEU A 151 -9.06 20.60 -32.10
CA LEU A 151 -7.76 20.21 -31.55
C LEU A 151 -7.35 21.13 -30.41
N VAL A 152 -7.46 22.44 -30.57
CA VAL A 152 -7.11 23.42 -29.52
C VAL A 152 -7.99 23.24 -28.27
N SER A 153 -9.29 23.04 -28.45
CA SER A 153 -10.22 22.78 -27.35
C SER A 153 -9.88 21.51 -26.59
N MET A 154 -9.52 20.44 -27.30
CA MET A 154 -9.12 19.16 -26.72
C MET A 154 -7.81 19.27 -25.93
N LEU A 155 -6.79 19.92 -26.50
CA LEU A 155 -5.51 20.14 -25.80
C LEU A 155 -5.68 21.00 -24.54
N ASN A 156 -6.54 22.03 -24.61
CA ASN A 156 -6.88 22.83 -23.43
C ASN A 156 -7.61 22.01 -22.36
N SER A 157 -8.50 21.10 -22.76
CA SER A 157 -9.18 20.18 -21.84
C SER A 157 -8.18 19.25 -21.14
N TYR A 158 -7.23 18.70 -21.89
CA TYR A 158 -6.16 17.88 -21.33
C TYR A 158 -5.29 18.66 -20.34
N GLY A 159 -4.89 19.89 -20.71
CA GLY A 159 -4.11 20.76 -19.84
C GLY A 159 -4.83 21.05 -18.52
N LYS A 160 -6.13 21.36 -18.57
CA LYS A 160 -6.95 21.57 -17.37
C LYS A 160 -7.08 20.31 -16.54
N GLY A 161 -7.38 19.17 -17.15
CA GLY A 161 -7.51 17.88 -16.47
C GLY A 161 -6.22 17.46 -15.76
N LEU A 162 -5.06 17.64 -16.42
CA LEU A 162 -3.76 17.37 -15.81
C LEU A 162 -3.46 18.30 -14.63
N GLN A 163 -3.82 19.59 -14.76
CA GLN A 163 -3.65 20.55 -13.66
C GLN A 163 -4.53 20.20 -12.45
N GLU A 164 -5.78 19.82 -12.70
CA GLU A 164 -6.70 19.37 -11.65
C GLU A 164 -6.20 18.08 -10.98
N HIS A 165 -5.71 17.12 -11.77
CA HIS A 165 -5.13 15.88 -11.23
C HIS A 165 -3.90 16.17 -10.37
N TYR A 166 -3.01 17.06 -10.82
CA TYR A 166 -1.86 17.49 -10.04
C TYR A 166 -2.29 18.11 -8.70
N ASN A 167 -3.22 19.07 -8.72
CA ASN A 167 -3.70 19.72 -7.52
C ASN A 167 -4.35 18.72 -6.54
N ASN A 168 -5.15 17.78 -7.06
CA ASN A 168 -5.78 16.74 -6.24
C ASN A 168 -4.73 15.80 -5.62
N THR A 169 -3.68 15.45 -6.37
CA THR A 169 -2.60 14.59 -5.88
C THR A 169 -1.81 15.29 -4.76
N VAL A 170 -1.51 16.59 -4.92
CA VAL A 170 -0.85 17.41 -3.88
C VAL A 170 -1.73 17.47 -2.62
N MET A 171 -3.01 17.77 -2.77
CA MET A 171 -3.95 17.83 -1.63
C MET A 171 -4.04 16.49 -0.89
N ARG A 172 -4.09 15.37 -1.60
CA ARG A 172 -4.10 14.02 -1.00
C ARG A 172 -2.77 13.73 -0.28
N PHE A 173 -1.66 14.17 -0.83
CA PHE A 173 -0.36 14.04 -0.17
C PHE A 173 -0.31 14.81 1.15
N GLU A 174 -0.80 16.06 1.17
CA GLU A 174 -0.90 16.86 2.39
C GLU A 174 -1.80 16.17 3.44
N GLN A 175 -2.97 15.68 3.05
CA GLN A 175 -3.87 14.93 3.94
C GLN A 175 -3.23 13.66 4.51
N ASN A 176 -2.43 12.95 3.70
CA ASN A 176 -1.70 11.77 4.16
C ASN A 176 -0.62 12.14 5.19
N ILE A 177 0.09 13.26 5.01
CA ILE A 177 1.05 13.78 5.99
C ILE A 177 0.35 14.09 7.32
N ASP A 178 -0.80 14.76 7.29
CA ASP A 178 -1.58 15.08 8.49
C ASP A 178 -2.07 13.82 9.21
N THR A 179 -2.50 12.81 8.44
CA THR A 179 -2.90 11.51 8.98
C THR A 179 -1.73 10.82 9.68
N VAL A 180 -0.55 10.78 9.06
CA VAL A 180 0.67 10.20 9.64
C VAL A 180 1.07 10.95 10.92
N ASN A 181 1.05 12.27 10.91
CA ASN A 181 1.35 13.09 12.09
C ASN A 181 0.37 12.82 13.24
N THR A 182 -0.93 12.66 12.93
CA THR A 182 -1.96 12.31 13.90
C THR A 182 -1.70 10.93 14.53
N ILE A 183 -1.36 9.93 13.70
CA ILE A 183 -1.01 8.58 14.18
C ILE A 183 0.21 8.63 15.08
N LEU A 184 1.26 9.36 14.70
CA LEU A 184 2.48 9.50 15.51
C LEU A 184 2.19 10.16 16.86
N THR A 185 1.32 11.17 16.89
CA THR A 185 0.92 11.84 18.14
C THR A 185 0.12 10.89 19.04
N ASN A 186 -0.71 10.02 18.48
CA ASN A 186 -1.49 9.05 19.25
C ASN A 186 -0.67 7.88 19.80
N ILE A 187 0.53 7.65 19.29
CA ILE A 187 1.46 6.59 19.74
C ILE A 187 2.34 7.09 20.91
N GLN A 188 2.51 8.39 21.07
CA GLN A 188 3.22 9.00 22.21
C GLN A 188 2.38 8.99 23.47
#